data_258954ca245a449fce9044d808bc61e1
#
_entry.id   258954ca245a449fce9044d808bc61e1
#
_cell.length_a   1.000
_cell.length_b   1.000
_cell.length_c   1.000
_cell.angle_alpha   90.00
_cell.angle_beta   90.00
_cell.angle_gamma   90.00
#
_symmetry.space_group_name_H-M   'P 1'
#
loop_
_entity.id
_entity.type
_entity.pdbx_description
1 polymer ?
#
loop_
_entity_poly.entity_id
_entity_poly.type
_entity_poly.pdbx_seq_one_letter_code
_entity_poly.pdbx_strand_id
1 'polypeptide(L)'
;MRCARHTRAAGARSACCEGSEAVQSWASDAASAGVDPAWREKLSAPTLQESDPDVAAALARAWAGERLSLADGVRLFEHADLAAIARVADAHKRARYGSDVFFNRNLHVNPTNVCVLACRFCAFRRGPKAKDAYALDPATFIDRVRPHIDTIDEVHSVGGLHNTWTTATFETLFTAVKAEFPELHIKAMTAVEIKHLSQMDNISPQEVIRRLQAAGLDSMPGGGAEILDDRVRAIICKHKESSQEYLDIHRDAHSLGMPTNCTMLFGTVETIEERIMHLIRLRELQDETGGFQCFVPYPFLADNTRLPEAQLASGQEILRMIAISRLMLDNIPHIKAYRMNIGDFLAELALNHGADDIDGTVGHEEIMHEAGSATPLDHDRIQLARIIEDADCRPVQRNTIYTRFRRRDTDDDDQPPMVRLPIAQRS
;
A
#
# COMPACT_ATOMS: atom_id res chain seq x y z
N MET A 1 -34.39 70.36 23.23
CA MET A 1 -33.48 70.30 24.38
C MET A 1 -32.45 69.24 24.08
N ARG A 2 -31.30 69.65 23.65
CA ARG A 2 -29.97 69.56 24.26
C ARG A 2 -29.68 68.15 24.79
N CYS A 3 -28.86 67.47 24.15
CA CYS A 3 -27.37 67.47 24.11
C CYS A 3 -26.80 66.50 25.13
N ALA A 4 -26.09 65.49 24.71
CA ALA A 4 -24.69 65.30 25.07
C ALA A 4 -24.07 64.15 24.33
N ARG A 5 -23.03 64.49 23.65
CA ARG A 5 -22.01 63.55 23.08
C ARG A 5 -21.26 62.91 24.24
N HIS A 6 -20.92 61.63 24.10
CA HIS A 6 -19.62 61.20 24.57
C HIS A 6 -19.08 60.11 23.64
N THR A 7 -18.02 60.48 23.02
CA THR A 7 -17.03 59.70 22.30
C THR A 7 -16.15 58.91 23.26
N ARG A 8 -15.81 57.69 22.90
CA ARG A 8 -14.56 56.93 23.13
C ARG A 8 -14.94 55.44 23.27
N ALA A 9 -14.21 54.51 22.78
CA ALA A 9 -12.95 54.38 22.11
C ALA A 9 -12.89 52.97 21.51
N ALA A 10 -12.28 52.89 20.41
CA ALA A 10 -11.36 51.87 19.97
C ALA A 10 -11.47 50.44 20.46
N GLY A 11 -11.75 49.51 19.56
CA GLY A 11 -10.79 48.47 19.25
C GLY A 11 -10.67 47.36 20.24
N ALA A 12 -11.55 46.37 20.11
CA ALA A 12 -11.12 44.99 20.35
C ALA A 12 -11.27 44.24 19.02
N ARG A 13 -10.23 44.26 18.25
CA ARG A 13 -10.05 43.26 17.18
C ARG A 13 -9.94 41.93 17.90
N SER A 14 -10.92 41.05 17.65
CA SER A 14 -10.82 39.65 17.92
C SER A 14 -9.52 39.18 17.25
N ALA A 15 -8.51 38.89 18.05
CA ALA A 15 -7.37 38.13 17.63
C ALA A 15 -7.91 36.71 17.34
N CYS A 16 -8.24 36.45 16.08
CA CYS A 16 -8.20 35.11 15.56
C CYS A 16 -6.80 34.57 15.89
N CYS A 17 -6.75 33.50 16.63
CA CYS A 17 -5.58 32.67 16.82
C CYS A 17 -5.11 32.23 15.44
N GLU A 18 -4.24 33.03 14.83
CA GLU A 18 -3.27 32.51 13.87
C GLU A 18 -2.33 31.61 14.69
N GLY A 19 -2.74 30.36 14.87
CA GLY A 19 -1.79 29.31 15.19
C GLY A 19 -0.80 29.29 14.04
N SER A 20 0.38 29.85 14.25
CA SER A 20 1.52 29.58 13.42
C SER A 20 1.73 28.06 13.51
N GLU A 21 1.22 27.30 12.53
CA GLU A 21 1.76 26.00 12.24
C GLU A 21 3.24 26.22 12.00
N ALA A 22 4.06 25.89 12.99
CA ALA A 22 5.47 25.71 12.78
C ALA A 22 5.56 24.73 11.62
N VAL A 23 5.97 25.19 10.45
CA VAL A 23 6.28 24.37 9.29
C VAL A 23 7.41 23.45 9.75
N GLN A 24 7.04 22.26 10.24
CA GLN A 24 8.04 21.27 10.62
C GLN A 24 8.79 20.93 9.34
N SER A 25 10.03 21.40 9.26
CA SER A 25 10.88 21.12 8.11
C SER A 25 11.20 19.64 8.09
N TRP A 26 11.11 19.03 6.92
CA TRP A 26 11.51 17.66 6.67
C TRP A 26 12.83 17.72 5.92
N ALA A 27 13.93 17.36 6.57
CA ALA A 27 15.25 17.39 5.96
C ALA A 27 15.31 16.52 4.70
N SER A 28 15.83 17.12 3.64
CA SER A 28 16.07 16.42 2.38
C SER A 28 17.37 15.68 2.47
N ASP A 29 17.67 14.68 3.13
CA ASP A 29 18.85 13.83 2.99
C ASP A 29 18.89 12.77 4.10
N ALA A 30 18.02 11.78 3.99
CA ALA A 30 18.37 10.52 4.52
C ALA A 30 19.32 9.86 3.51
N ALA A 31 20.56 9.68 3.85
CA ALA A 31 21.43 8.75 3.18
C ALA A 31 20.64 7.43 3.03
N SER A 32 20.64 6.88 1.82
CA SER A 32 19.95 5.68 1.37
C SER A 32 19.19 4.89 2.45
N ALA A 33 17.86 4.95 2.45
CA ALA A 33 17.02 3.99 3.18
C ALA A 33 16.86 2.68 2.38
N GLY A 34 17.85 2.36 1.55
CA GLY A 34 17.93 1.10 0.84
C GLY A 34 18.09 -0.08 1.81
N VAL A 35 17.71 -1.27 1.35
CA VAL A 35 17.95 -2.51 2.10
C VAL A 35 19.43 -2.62 2.41
N ASP A 36 19.78 -2.75 3.68
CA ASP A 36 21.15 -3.06 4.07
C ASP A 36 21.53 -4.44 3.49
N PRO A 37 22.51 -4.56 2.59
CA PRO A 37 22.86 -5.83 1.97
C PRO A 37 23.37 -6.86 2.99
N ALA A 38 23.92 -6.41 4.11
CA ALA A 38 24.41 -7.25 5.21
C ALA A 38 23.33 -7.55 6.26
N TRP A 39 22.06 -7.32 5.99
CA TRP A 39 20.99 -7.48 6.98
C TRP A 39 20.94 -8.88 7.63
N ARG A 40 21.31 -9.93 6.86
CA ARG A 40 21.33 -11.30 7.41
C ARG A 40 22.33 -11.47 8.54
N GLU A 41 23.47 -10.77 8.48
CA GLU A 41 24.52 -10.81 9.51
C GLU A 41 24.07 -10.12 10.82
N LYS A 42 23.06 -9.28 10.76
CA LYS A 42 22.49 -8.58 11.92
C LYS A 42 21.43 -9.39 12.67
N LEU A 43 20.99 -10.52 12.11
CA LEU A 43 20.04 -11.39 12.79
C LEU A 43 20.72 -12.13 13.93
N SER A 44 20.10 -12.09 15.11
CA SER A 44 20.56 -12.80 16.31
C SER A 44 19.40 -13.63 16.86
N ALA A 45 19.52 -14.93 16.72
CA ALA A 45 18.48 -15.85 17.20
C ALA A 45 18.50 -15.94 18.74
N PRO A 46 17.36 -15.74 19.41
CA PRO A 46 17.23 -16.08 20.83
C PRO A 46 17.23 -17.59 21.00
N THR A 47 17.40 -18.05 22.26
CA THR A 47 17.15 -19.46 22.58
C THR A 47 15.69 -19.78 22.32
N LEU A 48 15.42 -20.63 21.35
CA LEU A 48 14.05 -21.03 20.97
C LEU A 48 13.58 -22.10 21.97
N GLN A 49 12.40 -21.87 22.56
CA GLN A 49 11.67 -22.83 23.39
C GLN A 49 10.42 -23.22 22.60
N GLU A 50 10.58 -24.11 21.62
CA GLU A 50 9.49 -24.61 20.79
C GLU A 50 9.42 -26.13 20.94
N SER A 51 8.23 -26.63 21.24
CA SER A 51 7.99 -28.06 21.46
C SER A 51 7.74 -28.85 20.16
N ASP A 52 7.25 -28.18 19.11
CA ASP A 52 7.08 -28.78 17.79
C ASP A 52 8.42 -28.71 17.03
N PRO A 53 9.07 -29.85 16.73
CA PRO A 53 10.38 -29.86 16.08
C PRO A 53 10.36 -29.26 14.67
N ASP A 54 9.26 -29.36 13.93
CA ASP A 54 9.14 -28.82 12.58
C ASP A 54 9.00 -27.28 12.64
N VAL A 55 8.22 -26.77 13.57
CA VAL A 55 8.13 -25.33 13.85
C VAL A 55 9.47 -24.77 14.33
N ALA A 56 10.13 -25.47 15.25
CA ALA A 56 11.46 -25.08 15.73
C ALA A 56 12.48 -24.99 14.58
N ALA A 57 12.46 -25.96 13.67
CA ALA A 57 13.34 -25.97 12.50
C ALA A 57 13.01 -24.84 11.52
N ALA A 58 11.74 -24.56 11.26
CA ALA A 58 11.31 -23.45 10.40
C ALA A 58 11.69 -22.08 10.98
N LEU A 59 11.48 -21.87 12.30
CA LEU A 59 11.91 -20.67 13.01
C LEU A 59 13.41 -20.51 13.00
N ALA A 60 14.18 -21.60 13.19
CA ALA A 60 15.64 -21.54 13.14
C ALA A 60 16.14 -21.09 11.77
N ARG A 61 15.58 -21.63 10.68
CA ARG A 61 15.88 -21.17 9.31
C ARG A 61 15.52 -19.69 9.11
N ALA A 62 14.35 -19.28 9.58
CA ALA A 62 13.93 -17.88 9.51
C ALA A 62 14.92 -16.96 10.26
N TRP A 63 15.34 -17.34 11.47
CA TRP A 63 16.35 -16.58 12.24
C TRP A 63 17.72 -16.55 11.58
N ALA A 64 18.09 -17.60 10.84
CA ALA A 64 19.32 -17.62 10.04
C ALA A 64 19.22 -16.76 8.76
N GLY A 65 18.05 -16.19 8.45
CA GLY A 65 17.81 -15.47 7.20
C GLY A 65 17.79 -16.37 5.98
N GLU A 66 17.58 -17.67 6.17
CA GLU A 66 17.48 -18.65 5.11
C GLU A 66 16.13 -18.54 4.39
N ARG A 67 16.11 -18.95 3.14
CA ARG A 67 14.89 -18.97 2.32
C ARG A 67 13.97 -20.11 2.77
N LEU A 68 12.74 -19.75 3.16
CA LEU A 68 11.76 -20.71 3.61
C LEU A 68 11.09 -21.45 2.44
N SER A 69 10.80 -22.73 2.64
CA SER A 69 10.04 -23.58 1.71
C SER A 69 8.53 -23.37 1.87
N LEU A 70 7.74 -23.98 0.95
CA LEU A 70 6.29 -24.03 1.07
C LEU A 70 5.87 -24.66 2.41
N ALA A 71 6.46 -25.80 2.77
CA ALA A 71 6.14 -26.51 4.01
C ALA A 71 6.46 -25.66 5.24
N ASP A 72 7.58 -24.93 5.26
CA ASP A 72 7.92 -23.99 6.34
C ASP A 72 6.88 -22.89 6.48
N GLY A 73 6.51 -22.27 5.35
CA GLY A 73 5.52 -21.18 5.34
C GLY A 73 4.14 -21.64 5.84
N VAL A 74 3.67 -22.80 5.40
CA VAL A 74 2.41 -23.39 5.87
C VAL A 74 2.49 -23.71 7.37
N ARG A 75 3.56 -24.36 7.81
CA ARG A 75 3.77 -24.72 9.21
C ARG A 75 3.80 -23.49 10.13
N LEU A 76 4.52 -22.45 9.75
CA LEU A 76 4.55 -21.19 10.49
C LEU A 76 3.20 -20.47 10.47
N PHE A 77 2.47 -20.54 9.35
CA PHE A 77 1.14 -19.93 9.28
C PHE A 77 0.14 -20.62 10.22
N GLU A 78 0.20 -21.92 10.35
CA GLU A 78 -0.68 -22.73 11.24
C GLU A 78 -0.26 -22.69 12.71
N HIS A 79 0.95 -22.23 13.01
CA HIS A 79 1.47 -22.21 14.38
C HIS A 79 0.64 -21.29 15.29
N ALA A 80 0.34 -21.75 16.51
CA ALA A 80 -0.51 -21.01 17.45
C ALA A 80 0.12 -19.70 17.96
N ASP A 81 1.45 -19.70 18.23
CA ASP A 81 2.16 -18.54 18.77
C ASP A 81 2.51 -17.51 17.68
N LEU A 82 1.59 -16.55 17.46
CA LEU A 82 1.85 -15.42 16.56
C LEU A 82 3.01 -14.56 17.04
N ALA A 83 3.22 -14.43 18.36
CA ALA A 83 4.28 -13.59 18.88
C ALA A 83 5.69 -14.14 18.56
N ALA A 84 5.85 -15.48 18.49
CA ALA A 84 7.09 -16.08 18.03
C ALA A 84 7.42 -15.71 16.59
N ILE A 85 6.41 -15.77 15.70
CA ILE A 85 6.55 -15.40 14.28
C ILE A 85 6.80 -13.90 14.13
N ALA A 86 6.05 -13.07 14.86
CA ALA A 86 6.19 -11.62 14.82
C ALA A 86 7.60 -11.16 15.23
N ARG A 87 8.17 -11.76 16.30
CA ARG A 87 9.55 -11.44 16.74
C ARG A 87 10.59 -11.65 15.63
N VAL A 88 10.51 -12.77 14.90
CA VAL A 88 11.47 -13.00 13.82
C VAL A 88 11.20 -12.09 12.62
N ALA A 89 9.94 -11.82 12.28
CA ALA A 89 9.58 -10.91 11.21
C ALA A 89 10.01 -9.47 11.50
N ASP A 90 9.80 -8.98 12.74
CA ASP A 90 10.29 -7.66 13.16
C ASP A 90 11.82 -7.60 13.18
N ALA A 91 12.52 -8.66 13.62
CA ALA A 91 13.97 -8.73 13.54
C ALA A 91 14.46 -8.61 12.08
N HIS A 92 13.78 -9.27 11.12
CA HIS A 92 14.09 -9.13 9.71
C HIS A 92 13.88 -7.70 9.19
N LYS A 93 12.79 -7.03 9.60
CA LYS A 93 12.55 -5.63 9.29
C LYS A 93 13.65 -4.74 9.88
N ARG A 94 13.91 -4.87 11.17
CA ARG A 94 14.91 -4.05 11.87
C ARG A 94 16.34 -4.30 11.38
N ALA A 95 16.67 -5.52 10.97
CA ALA A 95 17.97 -5.81 10.35
C ALA A 95 18.16 -5.04 9.02
N ARG A 96 17.06 -4.82 8.26
CA ARG A 96 17.08 -4.10 6.97
C ARG A 96 17.07 -2.59 7.14
N TYR A 97 16.24 -2.07 8.04
CA TYR A 97 15.87 -0.65 8.09
C TYR A 97 16.08 0.00 9.46
N GLY A 98 16.56 -0.76 10.47
CA GLY A 98 16.57 -0.25 11.84
C GLY A 98 15.17 0.02 12.36
N SER A 99 14.96 1.21 12.87
CA SER A 99 13.65 1.69 13.31
C SER A 99 12.86 2.42 12.21
N ASP A 100 13.41 2.60 11.01
CA ASP A 100 12.76 3.35 9.94
C ASP A 100 11.51 2.64 9.42
N VAL A 101 10.43 3.41 9.26
CA VAL A 101 9.18 2.99 8.65
C VAL A 101 8.74 4.07 7.66
N PHE A 102 8.30 3.63 6.50
CA PHE A 102 8.10 4.48 5.35
C PHE A 102 6.63 4.83 5.13
N PHE A 103 6.39 6.03 4.59
CA PHE A 103 5.11 6.47 4.05
C PHE A 103 5.32 7.45 2.90
N ASN A 104 4.30 7.68 2.06
CA ASN A 104 4.38 8.67 0.99
C ASN A 104 3.25 9.71 1.07
N ARG A 105 3.33 10.75 0.25
CA ARG A 105 2.26 11.72 0.04
C ARG A 105 1.61 11.42 -1.31
N ASN A 106 0.41 10.89 -1.29
CA ASN A 106 -0.29 10.51 -2.52
C ASN A 106 -1.77 10.88 -2.46
N LEU A 107 -2.37 10.92 -3.64
CA LEU A 107 -3.81 11.06 -3.83
C LEU A 107 -4.29 9.90 -4.70
N HIS A 108 -5.40 9.28 -4.33
CA HIS A 108 -6.07 8.32 -5.20
C HIS A 108 -7.10 9.01 -6.08
N VAL A 109 -7.04 8.77 -7.38
CA VAL A 109 -8.05 9.22 -8.35
C VAL A 109 -8.40 8.07 -9.27
N ASN A 110 -9.59 7.51 -9.11
CA ASN A 110 -10.08 6.45 -9.95
C ASN A 110 -10.67 7.06 -11.24
N PRO A 111 -10.17 6.72 -12.45
CA PRO A 111 -10.61 7.35 -13.68
C PRO A 111 -12.02 6.92 -14.09
N THR A 112 -12.43 5.70 -13.71
CA THR A 112 -13.77 5.16 -13.98
C THR A 112 -14.10 4.00 -13.05
N ASN A 113 -15.37 3.87 -12.68
CA ASN A 113 -15.91 2.69 -12.02
C ASN A 113 -16.62 1.73 -12.99
N VAL A 114 -16.72 2.11 -14.28
CA VAL A 114 -17.29 1.24 -15.33
C VAL A 114 -16.35 0.07 -15.59
N CYS A 115 -16.85 -1.16 -15.43
CA CYS A 115 -16.03 -2.35 -15.63
C CYS A 115 -16.81 -3.45 -16.35
N VAL A 116 -16.22 -4.00 -17.42
CA VAL A 116 -16.76 -5.13 -18.18
C VAL A 116 -16.67 -6.45 -17.40
N LEU A 117 -15.76 -6.56 -16.44
CA LEU A 117 -15.67 -7.74 -15.58
C LEU A 117 -16.70 -7.66 -14.44
N ALA A 118 -16.97 -8.82 -13.85
CA ALA A 118 -17.92 -8.97 -12.76
C ALA A 118 -17.30 -9.76 -11.59
N CYS A 119 -16.11 -9.36 -11.17
CA CYS A 119 -15.42 -9.98 -10.03
C CYS A 119 -16.32 -9.99 -8.79
N ARG A 120 -16.42 -11.14 -8.12
CA ARG A 120 -17.35 -11.33 -7.01
C ARG A 120 -16.95 -10.57 -5.76
N PHE A 121 -15.65 -10.30 -5.60
CA PHE A 121 -15.09 -9.55 -4.47
C PHE A 121 -15.16 -8.02 -4.65
N CYS A 122 -15.47 -7.51 -5.86
CA CYS A 122 -15.36 -6.08 -6.15
C CYS A 122 -16.66 -5.35 -5.88
N ALA A 123 -16.68 -4.48 -4.88
CA ALA A 123 -17.77 -3.58 -4.53
C ALA A 123 -17.79 -2.30 -5.40
N PHE A 124 -16.65 -1.85 -5.88
CA PHE A 124 -16.46 -0.61 -6.61
C PHE A 124 -17.07 -0.63 -8.03
N ARG A 125 -17.07 -1.78 -8.67
CA ARG A 125 -17.46 -1.96 -10.06
C ARG A 125 -18.88 -1.51 -10.34
N ARG A 126 -19.10 -0.76 -11.43
CA ARG A 126 -20.41 -0.43 -12.00
C ARG A 126 -20.54 -0.94 -13.44
N GLY A 127 -21.74 -1.30 -13.83
CA GLY A 127 -22.07 -1.54 -15.25
C GLY A 127 -22.21 -0.20 -15.98
N PRO A 128 -22.04 -0.14 -17.33
CA PRO A 128 -22.03 1.14 -18.07
C PRO A 128 -23.36 1.89 -18.06
N LYS A 129 -24.45 1.24 -17.64
CA LYS A 129 -25.79 1.84 -17.52
C LYS A 129 -26.21 2.10 -16.07
N ALA A 130 -25.33 1.88 -15.09
CA ALA A 130 -25.64 2.17 -13.70
C ALA A 130 -25.76 3.69 -13.49
N LYS A 131 -26.65 4.12 -12.57
CA LYS A 131 -26.92 5.54 -12.34
C LYS A 131 -25.72 6.29 -11.76
N ASP A 132 -24.89 5.58 -11.03
CA ASP A 132 -23.66 6.05 -10.37
C ASP A 132 -22.38 5.65 -11.13
N ALA A 133 -22.53 5.19 -12.39
CA ALA A 133 -21.40 4.95 -13.27
C ALA A 133 -20.79 6.29 -13.71
N TYR A 134 -19.45 6.36 -13.67
CA TYR A 134 -18.71 7.52 -14.14
C TYR A 134 -17.48 7.14 -14.96
N ALA A 135 -17.05 8.08 -15.80
CA ALA A 135 -15.80 8.02 -16.55
C ALA A 135 -15.28 9.45 -16.67
N LEU A 136 -14.10 9.72 -16.13
CA LEU A 136 -13.52 11.06 -16.10
C LEU A 136 -12.82 11.36 -17.43
N ASP A 137 -13.04 12.55 -17.96
CA ASP A 137 -12.18 13.11 -18.97
C ASP A 137 -10.89 13.69 -18.34
N PRO A 138 -9.85 13.99 -19.14
CA PRO A 138 -8.60 14.50 -18.62
C PRO A 138 -8.74 15.80 -17.81
N ALA A 139 -9.64 16.70 -18.20
CA ALA A 139 -9.84 17.96 -17.49
C ALA A 139 -10.43 17.72 -16.09
N THR A 140 -11.46 16.90 -16.00
CA THR A 140 -12.08 16.51 -14.71
C THR A 140 -11.10 15.75 -13.82
N PHE A 141 -10.26 14.90 -14.38
CA PHE A 141 -9.22 14.21 -13.63
C PHE A 141 -8.21 15.20 -13.05
N ILE A 142 -7.71 16.13 -13.86
CA ILE A 142 -6.77 17.19 -13.44
C ILE A 142 -7.39 18.07 -12.36
N ASP A 143 -8.66 18.44 -12.50
CA ASP A 143 -9.36 19.27 -11.50
C ASP A 143 -9.50 18.58 -10.15
N ARG A 144 -9.55 17.23 -10.09
CA ARG A 144 -9.48 16.47 -8.84
C ARG A 144 -8.08 16.49 -8.21
N VAL A 145 -7.02 16.52 -9.01
CA VAL A 145 -5.62 16.55 -8.54
C VAL A 145 -5.21 17.94 -8.07
N ARG A 146 -5.62 18.98 -8.80
CA ARG A 146 -5.16 20.38 -8.61
C ARG A 146 -5.22 20.90 -7.17
N PRO A 147 -6.29 20.68 -6.38
CA PRO A 147 -6.35 21.18 -4.99
C PRO A 147 -5.30 20.55 -4.06
N HIS A 148 -4.70 19.43 -4.45
CA HIS A 148 -3.79 18.66 -3.62
C HIS A 148 -2.33 18.74 -4.05
N ILE A 149 -2.03 19.41 -5.19
CA ILE A 149 -0.72 19.32 -5.84
C ILE A 149 0.46 19.73 -4.94
N ASP A 150 0.28 20.70 -4.05
CA ASP A 150 1.32 21.14 -3.12
C ASP A 150 1.56 20.14 -1.97
N THR A 151 0.65 19.21 -1.76
CA THR A 151 0.68 18.26 -0.63
C THR A 151 0.94 16.82 -1.05
N ILE A 152 1.05 16.52 -2.34
CA ILE A 152 1.26 15.18 -2.87
C ILE A 152 2.51 15.09 -3.75
N ASP A 153 3.10 13.91 -3.81
CA ASP A 153 4.21 13.57 -4.71
C ASP A 153 3.77 12.54 -5.77
N GLU A 154 2.61 11.90 -5.57
CA GLU A 154 2.09 10.80 -6.39
C GLU A 154 0.57 10.91 -6.58
N VAL A 155 0.11 10.69 -7.79
CA VAL A 155 -1.28 10.27 -8.05
C VAL A 155 -1.32 8.76 -8.28
N HIS A 156 -2.15 8.07 -7.48
CA HIS A 156 -2.42 6.65 -7.63
C HIS A 156 -3.74 6.47 -8.37
N SER A 157 -3.70 5.82 -9.53
CA SER A 157 -4.87 5.74 -10.41
C SER A 157 -5.08 4.33 -10.93
N VAL A 158 -6.12 3.68 -10.42
CA VAL A 158 -6.62 2.39 -10.88
C VAL A 158 -8.13 2.48 -11.09
N GLY A 159 -8.69 1.70 -11.99
CA GLY A 159 -10.11 1.82 -12.29
C GLY A 159 -10.77 0.56 -12.81
N GLY A 160 -12.01 0.72 -13.25
CA GLY A 160 -12.73 -0.30 -13.98
C GLY A 160 -12.20 -0.46 -15.40
N LEU A 161 -12.44 -1.62 -15.99
CA LEU A 161 -12.13 -1.89 -17.40
C LEU A 161 -13.25 -1.33 -18.26
N HIS A 162 -13.07 -0.10 -18.75
CA HIS A 162 -14.08 0.59 -19.53
C HIS A 162 -14.25 -0.07 -20.91
N ASN A 163 -15.47 -0.25 -21.35
CA ASN A 163 -15.80 -1.02 -22.54
C ASN A 163 -15.43 -0.37 -23.89
N THR A 164 -14.99 0.88 -23.89
CA THR A 164 -14.60 1.62 -25.11
C THR A 164 -13.26 2.32 -25.00
N TRP A 165 -12.61 2.29 -23.81
CA TRP A 165 -11.31 2.93 -23.66
C TRP A 165 -10.21 2.06 -24.23
N THR A 166 -9.24 2.71 -24.85
CA THR A 166 -8.08 2.12 -25.50
C THR A 166 -6.80 2.69 -24.87
N THR A 167 -5.66 2.19 -25.28
CA THR A 167 -4.36 2.76 -24.88
C THR A 167 -4.28 4.26 -25.17
N ALA A 168 -4.81 4.71 -26.31
CA ALA A 168 -4.83 6.12 -26.69
C ALA A 168 -5.61 7.01 -25.71
N THR A 169 -6.63 6.47 -25.03
CA THR A 169 -7.37 7.20 -23.99
C THR A 169 -6.45 7.54 -22.81
N PHE A 170 -5.69 6.58 -22.35
CA PHE A 170 -4.76 6.77 -21.23
C PHE A 170 -3.51 7.57 -21.64
N GLU A 171 -3.01 7.42 -22.88
CA GLU A 171 -1.96 8.29 -23.42
C GLU A 171 -2.38 9.77 -23.35
N THR A 172 -3.61 10.06 -23.76
CA THR A 172 -4.18 11.42 -23.69
C THR A 172 -4.27 11.92 -22.25
N LEU A 173 -4.75 11.07 -21.33
CA LEU A 173 -4.87 11.40 -19.92
C LEU A 173 -3.50 11.69 -19.28
N PHE A 174 -2.55 10.77 -19.41
CA PHE A 174 -1.24 10.90 -18.76
C PHE A 174 -0.42 12.05 -19.35
N THR A 175 -0.48 12.26 -20.67
CA THR A 175 0.15 13.42 -21.32
C THR A 175 -0.44 14.73 -20.79
N ALA A 176 -1.76 14.83 -20.63
CA ALA A 176 -2.39 16.02 -20.07
C ALA A 176 -2.01 16.26 -18.60
N VAL A 177 -1.96 15.20 -17.78
CA VAL A 177 -1.51 15.30 -16.38
C VAL A 177 -0.05 15.74 -16.30
N LYS A 178 0.84 15.20 -17.12
CA LYS A 178 2.27 15.60 -17.16
C LYS A 178 2.47 17.00 -17.71
N ALA A 179 1.64 17.45 -18.63
CA ALA A 179 1.70 18.82 -19.14
C ALA A 179 1.33 19.85 -18.06
N GLU A 180 0.36 19.53 -17.19
CA GLU A 180 -0.08 20.40 -16.09
C GLU A 180 0.83 20.27 -14.86
N PHE A 181 1.25 19.05 -14.52
CA PHE A 181 2.03 18.71 -13.32
C PHE A 181 3.25 17.85 -13.69
N PRO A 182 4.32 18.45 -14.26
CA PRO A 182 5.47 17.69 -14.79
C PRO A 182 6.16 16.79 -13.76
N GLU A 183 6.23 17.23 -12.50
CA GLU A 183 6.93 16.53 -11.42
C GLU A 183 6.07 15.48 -10.70
N LEU A 184 4.75 15.47 -10.93
CA LEU A 184 3.84 14.55 -10.28
C LEU A 184 4.08 13.11 -10.78
N HIS A 185 4.36 12.19 -9.87
CA HIS A 185 4.53 10.78 -10.21
C HIS A 185 3.17 10.13 -10.51
N ILE A 186 3.02 9.55 -11.69
CA ILE A 186 1.83 8.80 -12.10
C ILE A 186 2.06 7.32 -11.81
N LYS A 187 1.40 6.79 -10.79
CA LYS A 187 1.33 5.37 -10.48
C LYS A 187 -0.03 4.84 -10.88
N ALA A 188 -0.10 4.14 -11.98
CA ALA A 188 -1.36 3.73 -12.56
C ALA A 188 -1.26 2.37 -13.26
N MET A 189 -2.39 1.84 -13.71
CA MET A 189 -2.51 0.65 -14.55
C MET A 189 -2.10 -0.65 -13.84
N THR A 190 -3.08 -1.41 -13.43
CA THR A 190 -2.87 -2.78 -12.94
C THR A 190 -2.65 -3.76 -14.09
N ALA A 191 -2.14 -4.95 -13.80
CA ALA A 191 -1.93 -5.99 -14.83
C ALA A 191 -3.23 -6.30 -15.61
N VAL A 192 -4.39 -6.29 -14.95
CA VAL A 192 -5.67 -6.53 -15.63
C VAL A 192 -6.05 -5.40 -16.58
N GLU A 193 -5.74 -4.15 -16.25
CA GLU A 193 -5.97 -3.00 -17.13
C GLU A 193 -5.05 -3.07 -18.35
N ILE A 194 -3.77 -3.40 -18.17
CA ILE A 194 -2.83 -3.62 -19.29
C ILE A 194 -3.32 -4.73 -20.22
N LYS A 195 -3.73 -5.89 -19.66
CA LYS A 195 -4.30 -6.97 -20.46
C LYS A 195 -5.54 -6.51 -21.25
N HIS A 196 -6.44 -5.78 -20.60
CA HIS A 196 -7.65 -5.27 -21.25
C HIS A 196 -7.32 -4.36 -22.45
N LEU A 197 -6.43 -3.39 -22.25
CA LEU A 197 -5.99 -2.48 -23.32
C LEU A 197 -5.27 -3.23 -24.46
N SER A 198 -4.43 -4.20 -24.13
CA SER A 198 -3.78 -5.09 -25.11
C SER A 198 -4.84 -5.78 -26.01
N GLN A 199 -5.93 -6.26 -25.43
CA GLN A 199 -7.03 -6.87 -26.17
C GLN A 199 -7.85 -5.85 -27.00
N MET A 200 -8.12 -4.66 -26.43
CA MET A 200 -8.88 -3.62 -27.11
C MET A 200 -8.16 -3.10 -28.37
N ASP A 201 -6.84 -2.97 -28.31
CA ASP A 201 -6.02 -2.42 -29.38
C ASP A 201 -5.35 -3.50 -30.25
N ASN A 202 -5.49 -4.79 -29.87
CA ASN A 202 -4.84 -5.92 -30.53
C ASN A 202 -3.31 -5.74 -30.66
N ILE A 203 -2.66 -5.33 -29.56
CA ILE A 203 -1.19 -5.19 -29.42
C ILE A 203 -0.72 -5.96 -28.19
N SER A 204 0.59 -6.19 -28.06
CA SER A 204 1.12 -6.89 -26.88
C SER A 204 0.99 -6.07 -25.59
N PRO A 205 0.91 -6.71 -24.40
CA PRO A 205 0.98 -6.00 -23.11
C PRO A 205 2.22 -5.13 -23.00
N GLN A 206 3.38 -5.61 -23.43
CA GLN A 206 4.64 -4.85 -23.44
C GLN A 206 4.53 -3.56 -24.28
N GLU A 207 3.87 -3.62 -25.44
CA GLU A 207 3.65 -2.43 -26.29
C GLU A 207 2.70 -1.44 -25.61
N VAL A 208 1.63 -1.91 -24.93
CA VAL A 208 0.77 -1.04 -24.12
C VAL A 208 1.60 -0.31 -23.06
N ILE A 209 2.40 -1.03 -22.28
CA ILE A 209 3.24 -0.45 -21.21
C ILE A 209 4.22 0.58 -21.81
N ARG A 210 4.91 0.24 -22.90
CA ARG A 210 5.87 1.13 -23.56
C ARG A 210 5.21 2.46 -24.00
N ARG A 211 4.02 2.38 -24.58
CA ARG A 211 3.25 3.56 -25.02
C ARG A 211 2.82 4.43 -23.85
N LEU A 212 2.30 3.82 -22.80
CA LEU A 212 1.87 4.54 -21.59
C LEU A 212 3.06 5.15 -20.86
N GLN A 213 4.21 4.47 -20.80
CA GLN A 213 5.46 5.02 -20.25
C GLN A 213 5.90 6.26 -21.03
N ALA A 214 5.84 6.22 -22.35
CA ALA A 214 6.14 7.39 -23.20
C ALA A 214 5.17 8.56 -22.97
N ALA A 215 3.93 8.28 -22.56
CA ALA A 215 2.91 9.28 -22.21
C ALA A 215 3.03 9.80 -20.77
N GLY A 216 3.90 9.23 -19.93
CA GLY A 216 4.14 9.71 -18.57
C GLY A 216 3.76 8.75 -17.44
N LEU A 217 3.42 7.49 -17.73
CA LEU A 217 3.27 6.47 -16.69
C LEU A 217 4.64 6.17 -16.06
N ASP A 218 4.78 6.38 -14.75
CA ASP A 218 6.07 6.25 -14.05
C ASP A 218 6.22 4.91 -13.32
N SER A 219 5.14 4.31 -12.84
CA SER A 219 5.15 3.01 -12.15
C SER A 219 3.78 2.34 -12.16
N MET A 220 3.75 1.01 -11.91
CA MET A 220 2.51 0.26 -11.84
C MET A 220 2.23 -0.24 -10.41
N PRO A 221 0.97 -0.16 -9.94
CA PRO A 221 0.55 -0.83 -8.70
C PRO A 221 0.41 -2.34 -8.93
N GLY A 222 0.37 -3.09 -7.83
CA GLY A 222 0.32 -4.56 -7.89
C GLY A 222 -1.07 -5.17 -8.02
N GLY A 223 -2.12 -4.36 -8.14
CA GLY A 223 -3.50 -4.85 -8.20
C GLY A 223 -3.72 -5.84 -9.36
N GLY A 224 -4.67 -6.75 -9.18
CA GLY A 224 -4.96 -7.79 -10.16
C GLY A 224 -4.50 -9.19 -9.76
N ALA A 225 -3.51 -9.31 -8.87
CA ALA A 225 -3.01 -10.60 -8.41
C ALA A 225 -4.10 -11.47 -7.74
N GLU A 226 -4.87 -10.88 -6.88
CA GLU A 226 -5.77 -11.53 -5.92
C GLU A 226 -5.07 -12.71 -5.23
N ILE A 227 -5.34 -13.94 -5.66
CA ILE A 227 -4.50 -15.11 -5.38
C ILE A 227 -3.96 -15.64 -6.70
N LEU A 228 -2.66 -15.94 -6.78
CA LEU A 228 -2.01 -16.50 -7.97
C LEU A 228 -2.22 -18.03 -8.05
N ASP A 229 -3.49 -18.41 -7.96
CA ASP A 229 -4.00 -19.76 -8.17
C ASP A 229 -5.25 -19.72 -9.04
N ASP A 230 -5.26 -20.44 -10.16
CA ASP A 230 -6.32 -20.34 -11.15
C ASP A 230 -7.62 -21.01 -10.70
N ARG A 231 -7.60 -21.95 -9.72
CA ARG A 231 -8.80 -22.49 -9.06
C ARG A 231 -9.52 -21.38 -8.30
N VAL A 232 -8.79 -20.62 -7.49
CA VAL A 232 -9.33 -19.50 -6.71
C VAL A 232 -9.85 -18.41 -7.66
N ARG A 233 -9.06 -18.04 -8.67
CA ARG A 233 -9.42 -17.01 -9.65
C ARG A 233 -10.69 -17.36 -10.43
N ALA A 234 -10.88 -18.63 -10.81
CA ALA A 234 -12.09 -19.09 -11.46
C ALA A 234 -13.37 -18.88 -10.61
N ILE A 235 -13.24 -18.84 -9.29
CA ILE A 235 -14.35 -18.61 -8.35
C ILE A 235 -14.59 -17.12 -8.14
N ILE A 236 -13.53 -16.35 -7.83
CA ILE A 236 -13.68 -14.98 -7.35
C ILE A 236 -13.65 -13.93 -8.47
N CYS A 237 -12.95 -14.20 -9.57
CA CYS A 237 -12.74 -13.23 -10.67
C CYS A 237 -12.65 -13.90 -12.05
N LYS A 238 -13.63 -14.74 -12.36
CA LYS A 238 -13.74 -15.41 -13.66
C LYS A 238 -13.61 -14.40 -14.81
N HIS A 239 -12.85 -14.74 -15.83
CA HIS A 239 -12.52 -13.94 -17.02
C HIS A 239 -11.48 -12.82 -16.80
N LYS A 240 -10.91 -12.71 -15.61
CA LYS A 240 -9.73 -11.88 -15.37
C LYS A 240 -8.49 -12.58 -15.96
N GLU A 241 -7.34 -11.91 -15.97
CA GLU A 241 -6.07 -12.54 -16.36
C GLU A 241 -5.81 -13.81 -15.51
N SER A 242 -5.15 -14.81 -16.09
CA SER A 242 -4.66 -15.97 -15.34
C SER A 242 -3.52 -15.55 -14.39
N SER A 243 -3.20 -16.42 -13.46
CA SER A 243 -2.08 -16.20 -12.56
C SER A 243 -0.74 -16.07 -13.30
N GLN A 244 -0.57 -16.78 -14.41
CA GLN A 244 0.64 -16.67 -15.23
C GLN A 244 0.66 -15.37 -16.04
N GLU A 245 -0.46 -14.96 -16.66
CA GLU A 245 -0.54 -13.68 -17.38
C GLU A 245 -0.26 -12.48 -16.47
N TYR A 246 -0.67 -12.52 -15.20
CA TYR A 246 -0.30 -11.49 -14.22
C TYR A 246 1.22 -11.38 -14.07
N LEU A 247 1.92 -12.50 -13.88
CA LEU A 247 3.37 -12.55 -13.73
C LEU A 247 4.08 -12.10 -15.03
N ASP A 248 3.57 -12.50 -16.18
CA ASP A 248 4.15 -12.14 -17.47
C ASP A 248 4.05 -10.64 -17.75
N ILE A 249 2.92 -10.00 -17.40
CA ILE A 249 2.75 -8.54 -17.53
C ILE A 249 3.72 -7.79 -16.62
N HIS A 250 3.94 -8.25 -15.39
CA HIS A 250 4.94 -7.65 -14.51
C HIS A 250 6.36 -7.87 -15.02
N ARG A 251 6.67 -9.04 -15.59
CA ARG A 251 7.95 -9.31 -16.27
C ARG A 251 8.19 -8.35 -17.43
N ASP A 252 7.16 -8.11 -18.26
CA ASP A 252 7.20 -7.14 -19.35
C ASP A 252 7.50 -5.73 -18.83
N ALA A 253 6.81 -5.29 -17.78
CA ALA A 253 7.02 -3.99 -17.15
C ALA A 253 8.48 -3.85 -16.64
N HIS A 254 8.98 -4.87 -15.93
CA HIS A 254 10.34 -4.88 -15.39
C HIS A 254 11.39 -4.85 -16.51
N SER A 255 11.15 -5.55 -17.64
CA SER A 255 12.04 -5.55 -18.81
C SER A 255 12.17 -4.17 -19.45
N LEU A 256 11.16 -3.32 -19.30
CA LEU A 256 11.13 -1.92 -19.75
C LEU A 256 11.68 -0.95 -18.69
N GLY A 257 12.20 -1.46 -17.56
CA GLY A 257 12.70 -0.65 -16.45
C GLY A 257 11.60 0.04 -15.63
N MET A 258 10.33 -0.38 -15.78
CA MET A 258 9.21 0.18 -15.02
C MET A 258 9.10 -0.53 -13.67
N PRO A 259 9.25 0.17 -12.54
CA PRO A 259 9.09 -0.43 -11.23
C PRO A 259 7.62 -0.72 -10.93
N THR A 260 7.36 -1.83 -10.24
CA THR A 260 6.00 -2.22 -9.87
C THR A 260 5.90 -2.63 -8.40
N ASN A 261 4.67 -2.68 -7.88
CA ASN A 261 4.38 -3.38 -6.63
C ASN A 261 3.73 -4.73 -6.95
N CYS A 262 3.60 -5.57 -5.94
CA CYS A 262 2.79 -6.79 -6.00
C CYS A 262 1.86 -6.88 -4.80
N THR A 263 0.77 -7.63 -4.95
CA THR A 263 -0.30 -7.68 -3.95
C THR A 263 -0.82 -9.09 -3.75
N MET A 264 -1.57 -9.29 -2.67
CA MET A 264 -2.41 -10.46 -2.43
C MET A 264 -3.75 -9.98 -1.87
N LEU A 265 -4.87 -10.53 -2.35
CA LEU A 265 -6.18 -10.40 -1.71
C LEU A 265 -6.50 -11.74 -1.04
N PHE A 266 -6.42 -11.81 0.28
CA PHE A 266 -6.63 -13.04 1.06
C PHE A 266 -7.89 -12.97 1.94
N GLY A 267 -8.32 -14.13 2.45
CA GLY A 267 -9.57 -14.24 3.22
C GLY A 267 -10.77 -14.44 2.32
N THR A 268 -10.57 -14.93 1.09
CA THR A 268 -11.63 -15.29 0.14
C THR A 268 -11.97 -16.77 0.20
N VAL A 269 -11.53 -17.59 -0.73
CA VAL A 269 -11.81 -19.03 -0.80
C VAL A 269 -10.55 -19.88 -0.95
N GLU A 270 -9.43 -19.25 -0.79
CA GLU A 270 -8.10 -19.85 -0.90
C GLU A 270 -7.74 -20.64 0.38
N THR A 271 -6.84 -21.60 0.24
CA THR A 271 -6.20 -22.32 1.35
C THR A 271 -4.93 -21.59 1.81
N ILE A 272 -4.41 -21.96 2.98
CA ILE A 272 -3.12 -21.46 3.49
C ILE A 272 -2.01 -21.81 2.49
N GLU A 273 -2.00 -23.02 1.97
CA GLU A 273 -1.00 -23.47 0.99
C GLU A 273 -1.02 -22.60 -0.28
N GLU A 274 -2.20 -22.25 -0.78
CA GLU A 274 -2.34 -21.36 -1.95
C GLU A 274 -1.84 -19.95 -1.65
N ARG A 275 -2.01 -19.42 -0.42
CA ARG A 275 -1.42 -18.15 0.02
C ARG A 275 0.11 -18.23 0.02
N ILE A 276 0.69 -19.27 0.58
CA ILE A 276 2.14 -19.43 0.64
C ILE A 276 2.73 -19.63 -0.76
N MET A 277 2.06 -20.43 -1.61
CA MET A 277 2.48 -20.62 -3.00
C MET A 277 2.44 -19.30 -3.79
N HIS A 278 1.44 -18.44 -3.55
CA HIS A 278 1.40 -17.09 -4.13
C HIS A 278 2.66 -16.27 -3.79
N LEU A 279 3.09 -16.27 -2.52
CA LEU A 279 4.32 -15.58 -2.12
C LEU A 279 5.56 -16.18 -2.81
N ILE A 280 5.63 -17.49 -2.95
CA ILE A 280 6.73 -18.17 -3.64
C ILE A 280 6.78 -17.74 -5.11
N ARG A 281 5.66 -17.69 -5.82
CA ARG A 281 5.60 -17.27 -7.22
C ARG A 281 6.04 -15.82 -7.42
N LEU A 282 5.66 -14.92 -6.51
CA LEU A 282 6.15 -13.52 -6.54
C LEU A 282 7.65 -13.45 -6.27
N ARG A 283 8.15 -14.23 -5.31
CA ARG A 283 9.57 -14.30 -4.96
C ARG A 283 10.40 -14.80 -6.15
N GLU A 284 9.92 -15.81 -6.86
CA GLU A 284 10.59 -16.36 -8.05
C GLU A 284 10.68 -15.33 -9.18
N LEU A 285 9.60 -14.58 -9.45
CA LEU A 285 9.64 -13.49 -10.42
C LEU A 285 10.59 -12.36 -9.98
N GLN A 286 10.64 -12.07 -8.68
CA GLN A 286 11.58 -11.09 -8.14
C GLN A 286 13.04 -11.55 -8.28
N ASP A 287 13.33 -12.85 -8.11
CA ASP A 287 14.67 -13.42 -8.39
C ASP A 287 15.07 -13.22 -9.85
N GLU A 288 14.12 -13.35 -10.76
CA GLU A 288 14.34 -13.19 -12.20
C GLU A 288 14.56 -11.72 -12.60
N THR A 289 13.77 -10.79 -12.04
CA THR A 289 13.63 -9.45 -12.60
C THR A 289 14.09 -8.32 -11.67
N GLY A 290 14.00 -8.50 -10.35
CA GLY A 290 14.31 -7.48 -9.37
C GLY A 290 13.37 -6.25 -9.36
N GLY A 291 12.25 -6.28 -10.10
CA GLY A 291 11.44 -5.09 -10.38
C GLY A 291 10.34 -4.78 -9.37
N PHE A 292 9.99 -5.71 -8.48
CA PHE A 292 9.03 -5.43 -7.40
C PHE A 292 9.67 -4.59 -6.30
N GLN A 293 9.01 -3.51 -5.92
CA GLN A 293 9.44 -2.61 -4.86
C GLN A 293 8.79 -2.92 -3.51
N CYS A 294 7.51 -3.29 -3.52
CA CYS A 294 6.72 -3.45 -2.31
C CYS A 294 5.65 -4.53 -2.53
N PHE A 295 5.45 -5.35 -1.51
CA PHE A 295 4.33 -6.29 -1.41
C PHE A 295 3.24 -5.74 -0.48
N VAL A 296 1.97 -5.89 -0.88
CA VAL A 296 0.82 -5.42 -0.12
C VAL A 296 -0.20 -6.54 0.08
N PRO A 297 -0.33 -7.13 1.27
CA PRO A 297 -1.40 -8.05 1.58
C PRO A 297 -2.69 -7.30 1.94
N TYR A 298 -3.78 -7.57 1.20
CA TYR A 298 -5.11 -7.02 1.45
C TYR A 298 -6.01 -8.11 2.04
N PRO A 299 -6.52 -7.99 3.27
CA PRO A 299 -7.64 -8.81 3.69
C PRO A 299 -8.91 -8.44 2.92
N PHE A 300 -9.68 -9.44 2.53
CA PHE A 300 -10.95 -9.24 1.85
C PHE A 300 -11.96 -8.52 2.76
N LEU A 301 -12.58 -7.46 2.23
CA LEU A 301 -13.70 -6.74 2.84
C LEU A 301 -14.98 -7.15 2.11
N ALA A 302 -16.03 -7.48 2.88
CA ALA A 302 -17.19 -8.20 2.34
C ALA A 302 -18.37 -7.31 1.92
N ASP A 303 -18.43 -6.07 2.39
CA ASP A 303 -19.58 -5.21 2.15
C ASP A 303 -19.78 -4.91 0.66
N ASN A 304 -21.01 -4.93 0.23
CA ASN A 304 -21.42 -4.69 -1.16
C ASN A 304 -20.78 -5.64 -2.20
N THR A 305 -20.25 -6.79 -1.74
CA THR A 305 -19.65 -7.83 -2.59
C THR A 305 -20.61 -8.99 -2.85
N ARG A 306 -20.17 -9.96 -3.65
CA ARG A 306 -20.98 -11.14 -4.03
C ARG A 306 -20.27 -12.45 -3.74
N LEU A 307 -19.52 -12.49 -2.63
CA LEU A 307 -18.73 -13.66 -2.22
C LEU A 307 -19.10 -14.11 -0.79
N PRO A 308 -20.33 -14.62 -0.56
CA PRO A 308 -20.80 -14.98 0.76
C PRO A 308 -20.05 -16.16 1.39
N GLU A 309 -19.35 -16.98 0.59
CA GLU A 309 -18.52 -18.10 1.05
C GLU A 309 -17.12 -17.69 1.49
N ALA A 310 -16.79 -16.41 1.48
CA ALA A 310 -15.48 -15.93 1.88
C ALA A 310 -15.16 -16.24 3.35
N GLN A 311 -13.91 -16.55 3.62
CA GLN A 311 -13.34 -16.84 4.94
C GLN A 311 -12.67 -15.59 5.49
N LEU A 312 -13.45 -14.65 5.99
CA LEU A 312 -12.94 -13.35 6.42
C LEU A 312 -11.80 -13.47 7.43
N ALA A 313 -10.70 -12.81 7.15
CA ALA A 313 -9.53 -12.84 8.00
C ALA A 313 -9.77 -12.07 9.32
N SER A 314 -9.40 -12.68 10.44
CA SER A 314 -9.35 -12.00 11.73
C SER A 314 -8.15 -11.04 11.82
N GLY A 315 -8.17 -10.11 12.78
CA GLY A 315 -7.02 -9.22 13.02
C GLY A 315 -5.71 -9.99 13.29
N GLN A 316 -5.77 -11.11 14.00
CA GLN A 316 -4.60 -11.97 14.21
C GLN A 316 -4.10 -12.61 12.91
N GLU A 317 -5.00 -13.02 12.04
CA GLU A 317 -4.66 -13.60 10.74
C GLU A 317 -4.04 -12.54 9.81
N ILE A 318 -4.51 -11.29 9.85
CA ILE A 318 -3.94 -10.16 9.11
C ILE A 318 -2.50 -9.94 9.57
N LEU A 319 -2.25 -9.83 10.87
CA LEU A 319 -0.91 -9.65 11.42
C LEU A 319 0.01 -10.84 11.09
N ARG A 320 -0.52 -12.05 11.15
CA ARG A 320 0.19 -13.28 10.75
C ARG A 320 0.58 -13.25 9.27
N MET A 321 -0.34 -12.86 8.39
CA MET A 321 -0.07 -12.79 6.95
C MET A 321 1.05 -11.78 6.66
N ILE A 322 1.06 -10.64 7.33
CA ILE A 322 2.11 -9.64 7.22
C ILE A 322 3.47 -10.21 7.68
N ALA A 323 3.51 -10.86 8.85
CA ALA A 323 4.72 -11.46 9.37
C ALA A 323 5.27 -12.56 8.45
N ILE A 324 4.42 -13.46 8.01
CA ILE A 324 4.80 -14.53 7.05
C ILE A 324 5.27 -13.94 5.73
N SER A 325 4.63 -12.89 5.23
CA SER A 325 5.07 -12.21 4.00
C SER A 325 6.50 -11.69 4.13
N ARG A 326 6.87 -11.07 5.25
CA ARG A 326 8.23 -10.63 5.51
C ARG A 326 9.26 -11.77 5.47
N LEU A 327 8.89 -12.94 6.01
CA LEU A 327 9.77 -14.10 6.09
C LEU A 327 9.88 -14.85 4.75
N MET A 328 8.79 -14.92 3.98
CA MET A 328 8.75 -15.64 2.70
C MET A 328 9.33 -14.82 1.54
N LEU A 329 9.17 -13.48 1.58
CA LEU A 329 9.60 -12.56 0.52
C LEU A 329 10.95 -11.93 0.89
N ASP A 330 11.99 -12.78 0.99
CA ASP A 330 13.34 -12.35 1.40
C ASP A 330 14.02 -11.39 0.41
N ASN A 331 13.58 -11.34 -0.84
CA ASN A 331 14.10 -10.53 -1.93
C ASN A 331 13.21 -9.34 -2.32
N ILE A 332 11.98 -9.23 -1.80
CA ILE A 332 11.14 -8.04 -2.00
C ILE A 332 11.45 -7.03 -0.89
N PRO A 333 11.87 -5.80 -1.23
CA PRO A 333 12.36 -4.84 -0.24
C PRO A 333 11.32 -4.53 0.84
N HIS A 334 10.12 -4.11 0.47
CA HIS A 334 9.16 -3.54 1.39
C HIS A 334 7.90 -4.40 1.54
N ILE A 335 7.39 -4.49 2.78
CA ILE A 335 6.09 -5.09 3.11
C ILE A 335 5.21 -3.99 3.69
N LYS A 336 4.06 -3.76 3.07
CA LYS A 336 3.16 -2.67 3.45
C LYS A 336 2.02 -3.14 4.35
N ALA A 337 1.78 -2.41 5.43
CA ALA A 337 0.54 -2.44 6.17
C ALA A 337 -0.41 -1.39 5.56
N TYR A 338 -1.31 -1.81 4.67
CA TYR A 338 -2.18 -0.89 3.94
C TYR A 338 -3.33 -0.40 4.83
N ARG A 339 -3.13 0.76 5.45
CA ARG A 339 -4.03 1.37 6.45
C ARG A 339 -5.47 1.51 5.95
N MET A 340 -5.65 1.88 4.67
CA MET A 340 -7.00 2.03 4.08
C MET A 340 -7.84 0.76 4.12
N ASN A 341 -7.21 -0.40 4.24
CA ASN A 341 -7.90 -1.68 4.26
C ASN A 341 -8.03 -2.26 5.68
N ILE A 342 -6.99 -2.08 6.53
CA ILE A 342 -6.93 -2.70 7.86
C ILE A 342 -7.18 -1.74 9.02
N GLY A 343 -7.27 -0.43 8.77
CA GLY A 343 -7.43 0.61 9.79
C GLY A 343 -6.13 0.97 10.49
N ASP A 344 -6.14 2.12 11.19
CA ASP A 344 -4.95 2.69 11.82
C ASP A 344 -4.35 1.77 12.89
N PHE A 345 -5.18 1.19 13.78
CA PHE A 345 -4.71 0.36 14.87
C PHE A 345 -4.01 -0.93 14.43
N LEU A 346 -4.55 -1.62 13.42
CA LEU A 346 -3.89 -2.82 12.91
C LEU A 346 -2.66 -2.45 12.08
N ALA A 347 -2.64 -1.31 11.39
CA ALA A 347 -1.48 -0.83 10.69
C ALA A 347 -0.33 -0.51 11.66
N GLU A 348 -0.60 0.16 12.79
CA GLU A 348 0.36 0.39 13.86
C GLU A 348 0.95 -0.93 14.39
N LEU A 349 0.08 -1.89 14.77
CA LEU A 349 0.53 -3.20 15.25
C LEU A 349 1.35 -3.96 14.20
N ALA A 350 1.00 -3.86 12.92
CA ALA A 350 1.68 -4.54 11.82
C ALA A 350 3.14 -4.07 11.65
N LEU A 351 3.46 -2.85 12.08
CA LEU A 351 4.84 -2.34 12.08
C LEU A 351 5.77 -3.14 12.99
N ASN A 352 5.23 -3.73 14.05
CA ASN A 352 5.97 -4.65 14.93
C ASN A 352 5.77 -6.14 14.55
N HIS A 353 5.17 -6.39 13.36
CA HIS A 353 4.99 -7.72 12.77
C HIS A 353 5.70 -7.84 11.42
N GLY A 354 6.70 -7.00 11.14
CA GLY A 354 7.54 -7.09 9.95
C GLY A 354 7.15 -6.15 8.80
N ALA A 355 6.06 -5.38 8.89
CA ALA A 355 5.80 -4.30 7.95
C ALA A 355 6.76 -3.13 8.19
N ASP A 356 7.22 -2.51 7.10
CA ASP A 356 8.12 -1.36 7.11
C ASP A 356 7.56 -0.16 6.34
N ASP A 357 6.35 -0.28 5.77
CA ASP A 357 5.67 0.80 5.05
C ASP A 357 4.18 0.79 5.40
N ILE A 358 3.57 1.99 5.50
CA ILE A 358 2.13 2.09 5.78
C ILE A 358 1.44 2.70 4.57
N ASP A 359 1.04 2.89 3.73
CA ASP A 359 0.50 3.70 2.65
C ASP A 359 0.87 5.20 2.79
N GLY A 360 0.09 6.05 2.20
CA GLY A 360 0.32 7.48 2.20
C GLY A 360 -0.89 8.27 2.71
N THR A 361 -0.90 9.53 2.36
CA THR A 361 -2.00 10.45 2.71
C THR A 361 -3.32 10.08 2.05
N VAL A 362 -3.26 9.41 0.89
CA VAL A 362 -4.39 8.90 0.10
C VAL A 362 -5.40 9.96 -0.34
N GLY A 363 -5.88 10.82 0.57
CA GLY A 363 -6.77 11.95 0.34
C GLY A 363 -8.16 11.61 -0.18
N HIS A 364 -8.28 10.58 -1.02
CA HIS A 364 -9.52 10.05 -1.56
C HIS A 364 -9.35 8.56 -1.85
N GLU A 365 -10.31 7.73 -1.47
CA GLU A 365 -10.29 6.29 -1.71
C GLU A 365 -11.73 5.76 -1.85
N GLU A 366 -12.06 5.21 -3.00
CA GLU A 366 -13.40 4.70 -3.28
C GLU A 366 -13.48 3.17 -3.18
N ILE A 367 -12.41 2.45 -3.54
CA ILE A 367 -12.47 0.99 -3.73
C ILE A 367 -12.66 0.25 -2.42
N MET A 368 -11.88 0.59 -1.40
CA MET A 368 -11.96 -0.06 -0.09
C MET A 368 -13.17 0.46 0.70
N HIS A 369 -13.53 1.75 0.55
CA HIS A 369 -14.69 2.32 1.22
C HIS A 369 -16.00 1.75 0.69
N GLU A 370 -16.13 1.50 -0.62
CA GLU A 370 -17.27 0.77 -1.20
C GLU A 370 -17.36 -0.67 -0.65
N ALA A 371 -16.26 -1.28 -0.28
CA ALA A 371 -16.19 -2.61 0.32
C ALA A 371 -16.33 -2.63 1.85
N GLY A 372 -16.55 -1.47 2.49
CA GLY A 372 -16.85 -1.35 3.93
C GLY A 372 -15.68 -0.84 4.80
N SER A 373 -14.60 -0.34 4.22
CA SER A 373 -13.57 0.35 5.01
C SER A 373 -14.14 1.64 5.62
N ALA A 374 -13.85 1.85 6.90
CA ALA A 374 -14.18 3.08 7.64
C ALA A 374 -12.93 3.90 7.99
N THR A 375 -11.78 3.60 7.37
CA THR A 375 -10.52 4.28 7.67
C THR A 375 -10.58 5.75 7.24
N PRO A 376 -10.18 6.70 8.11
CA PRO A 376 -10.19 8.13 7.78
C PRO A 376 -9.30 8.48 6.58
N LEU A 377 -9.77 9.42 5.76
CA LEU A 377 -9.09 9.90 4.54
C LEU A 377 -8.38 11.25 4.72
N ASP A 378 -8.50 11.86 5.88
CA ASP A 378 -8.01 13.20 6.19
C ASP A 378 -6.64 13.21 6.90
N HIS A 379 -5.96 12.08 6.96
CA HIS A 379 -4.64 12.01 7.54
C HIS A 379 -3.61 12.74 6.69
N ASP A 380 -2.99 13.73 7.30
CA ASP A 380 -1.81 14.39 6.75
C ASP A 380 -0.52 13.63 7.12
N ARG A 381 0.63 14.14 6.66
CA ARG A 381 1.93 13.53 6.96
C ARG A 381 2.28 13.50 8.45
N ILE A 382 1.73 14.43 9.26
CA ILE A 382 2.00 14.50 10.70
C ILE A 382 1.25 13.38 11.41
N GLN A 383 0.00 13.15 11.03
CA GLN A 383 -0.81 12.08 11.59
C GLN A 383 -0.26 10.70 11.22
N LEU A 384 0.23 10.53 9.97
CA LEU A 384 0.91 9.30 9.56
C LEU A 384 2.21 9.09 10.34
N ALA A 385 3.00 10.15 10.56
CA ALA A 385 4.20 10.06 11.37
C ALA A 385 3.89 9.63 12.81
N ARG A 386 2.80 10.11 13.42
CA ARG A 386 2.38 9.72 14.77
C ARG A 386 2.03 8.23 14.87
N ILE A 387 1.31 7.67 13.91
CA ILE A 387 1.01 6.23 13.88
C ILE A 387 2.33 5.42 13.89
N ILE A 388 3.35 5.89 13.18
CA ILE A 388 4.66 5.24 13.14
C ILE A 388 5.40 5.40 14.48
N GLU A 389 5.37 6.60 15.07
CA GLU A 389 5.99 6.92 16.36
C GLU A 389 5.32 6.14 17.51
N ASP A 390 4.00 5.97 17.49
CA ASP A 390 3.25 5.19 18.48
C ASP A 390 3.64 3.69 18.46
N ALA A 391 4.15 3.19 17.32
CA ALA A 391 4.71 1.86 17.19
C ALA A 391 6.20 1.75 17.61
N ASP A 392 6.77 2.76 18.26
CA ASP A 392 8.20 2.88 18.59
C ASP A 392 9.12 2.77 17.36
N CYS A 393 8.66 3.33 16.24
CA CYS A 393 9.37 3.39 14.97
C CYS A 393 9.66 4.85 14.56
N ARG A 394 10.59 5.04 13.63
CA ARG A 394 10.97 6.36 13.13
C ARG A 394 10.30 6.62 11.76
N PRO A 395 9.49 7.68 11.63
CA PRO A 395 8.82 8.00 10.37
C PRO A 395 9.80 8.51 9.32
N VAL A 396 9.71 7.99 8.11
CA VAL A 396 10.48 8.42 6.94
C VAL A 396 9.53 8.61 5.77
N GLN A 397 9.37 9.86 5.33
CA GLN A 397 8.65 10.14 4.10
C GLN A 397 9.51 9.74 2.91
N ARG A 398 8.94 8.98 1.97
CA ARG A 398 9.59 8.54 0.75
C ARG A 398 8.86 9.03 -0.50
N ASN A 399 9.55 9.04 -1.64
CA ASN A 399 8.88 9.11 -2.94
C ASN A 399 8.33 7.72 -3.33
N THR A 400 7.56 7.65 -4.41
CA THR A 400 6.88 6.44 -4.89
C THR A 400 7.83 5.25 -5.08
N ILE A 401 9.02 5.50 -5.62
CA ILE A 401 9.98 4.46 -6.04
C ILE A 401 11.13 4.25 -5.06
N TYR A 402 11.01 4.69 -3.82
CA TYR A 402 11.98 4.48 -2.74
C TYR A 402 13.42 4.90 -3.09
N THR A 403 13.57 6.05 -3.76
CA THR A 403 14.88 6.62 -4.14
C THR A 403 15.17 7.95 -3.49
N ARG A 404 14.15 8.61 -2.93
CA ARG A 404 14.28 9.86 -2.18
C ARG A 404 13.55 9.74 -0.86
N PHE A 405 14.21 10.16 0.22
CA PHE A 405 13.72 10.03 1.58
C PHE A 405 13.84 11.36 2.31
N ARG A 406 12.87 11.66 3.17
CA ARG A 406 12.88 12.82 4.07
C ARG A 406 12.59 12.33 5.48
N ARG A 407 13.40 12.74 6.44
CA ARG A 407 13.13 12.56 7.86
C ARG A 407 12.56 13.84 8.44
N ARG A 408 11.78 13.70 9.50
CA ARG A 408 11.34 14.84 10.28
C ARG A 408 12.58 15.46 10.94
N ASP A 409 12.77 16.79 10.83
CA ASP A 409 13.83 17.48 11.57
C ASP A 409 13.51 17.38 13.07
N THR A 410 14.36 16.70 13.79
CA THR A 410 14.30 16.56 15.25
C THR A 410 15.15 17.66 15.88
N ASP A 411 15.00 18.92 15.46
CA ASP A 411 15.58 20.05 16.20
C ASP A 411 14.94 20.26 17.58
N ASP A 412 13.99 19.40 17.96
CA ASP A 412 13.39 19.28 19.29
C ASP A 412 13.79 17.99 20.01
N ASP A 413 15.09 17.68 20.05
CA ASP A 413 15.62 16.65 20.96
C ASP A 413 15.39 16.99 22.46
N ASP A 414 14.80 18.16 22.76
CA ASP A 414 14.47 18.64 24.10
C ASP A 414 13.00 18.49 24.50
N GLN A 415 12.13 17.89 23.67
CA GLN A 415 10.81 17.55 24.17
C GLN A 415 10.88 16.27 25.02
N PRO A 416 10.51 16.36 26.31
CA PRO A 416 10.47 15.16 27.14
C PRO A 416 9.51 14.14 26.51
N PRO A 417 9.80 12.84 26.59
CA PRO A 417 8.92 11.82 26.07
C PRO A 417 7.53 12.04 26.63
N MET A 418 6.50 12.03 25.75
CA MET A 418 5.12 12.17 26.21
C MET A 418 4.85 11.13 27.29
N VAL A 419 4.70 11.60 28.52
CA VAL A 419 4.35 10.75 29.66
C VAL A 419 2.95 10.21 29.36
N ARG A 420 2.85 8.96 28.97
CA ARG A 420 1.57 8.25 28.93
C ARG A 420 0.97 8.31 30.33
N LEU A 421 -0.11 9.05 30.52
CA LEU A 421 -0.81 9.05 31.79
C LEU A 421 -1.24 7.62 32.11
N PRO A 422 -0.96 7.09 33.31
CA PRO A 422 -1.37 5.75 33.67
C PRO A 422 -2.90 5.65 33.54
N ILE A 423 -3.37 4.62 32.84
CA ILE A 423 -4.78 4.31 32.74
C ILE A 423 -5.31 4.16 34.17
N ALA A 424 -6.22 5.04 34.58
CA ALA A 424 -6.85 4.97 35.90
C ALA A 424 -7.54 3.60 36.02
N GLN A 425 -7.01 2.75 36.91
CA GLN A 425 -7.70 1.52 37.28
C GLN A 425 -9.05 1.91 37.85
N ARG A 426 -10.13 1.55 37.18
CA ARG A 426 -11.48 1.65 37.73
C ARG A 426 -11.55 0.65 38.86
N SER A 427 -11.67 1.17 40.08
CA SER A 427 -12.04 0.44 41.30
C SER A 427 -13.46 -0.09 41.20
#